data_80970260900de2dc5e52769b12dc508f
#
_entry.id   80970260900de2dc5e52769b12dc508f
#
_cell.length_a   1.000
_cell.length_b   1.000
_cell.length_c   1.000
_cell.angle_alpha   90.00
_cell.angle_beta   90.00
_cell.angle_gamma   90.00
#
_symmetry.space_group_name_H-M   'P 1'
#
loop_
_entity.id
_entity.type
_entity.pdbx_description
1 polymer ?
#
loop_
_entity_poly.entity_id
_entity_poly.type
_entity_poly.pdbx_seq_one_letter_code
_entity_poly.pdbx_strand_id
1 'polypeptide(L)'
;LETARDAGRKYGITLTLLFQSIGQMRETYGGRDAASKWFESASWISFAAVNDPETADYISRRCGTTTVEIEQISRSSQASGSSRTRSKLLGSRPLIQPHEVLRMRADEQIVFTAGNPPLRCGRAIWFRRDDMRACVKENRFERERQ
;
A
#
# COMPACT_ATOMS: atom_id res chain seq x y z
N LEU A 1 4.91 -21.77 11.77
CA LEU A 1 4.88 -20.81 10.64
C LEU A 1 6.24 -20.16 10.40
N GLU A 2 6.96 -19.76 11.45
CA GLU A 2 8.30 -19.11 11.31
C GLU A 2 9.30 -20.01 10.59
N THR A 3 9.37 -21.29 10.95
CA THR A 3 10.22 -22.27 10.26
C THR A 3 9.86 -22.37 8.76
N ALA A 4 8.57 -22.29 8.40
CA ALA A 4 8.15 -22.31 7.01
C ALA A 4 8.50 -21.01 6.29
N ARG A 5 8.47 -19.85 6.97
CA ARG A 5 8.95 -18.58 6.44
C ARG A 5 10.45 -18.65 6.11
N ASP A 6 11.25 -19.14 7.04
CA ASP A 6 12.72 -19.06 6.95
C ASP A 6 13.31 -20.17 6.06
N ALA A 7 12.75 -21.36 6.08
CA ALA A 7 13.25 -22.52 5.35
C ALA A 7 12.28 -23.11 4.30
N GLY A 8 11.02 -22.68 4.28
CA GLY A 8 9.98 -23.28 3.42
C GLY A 8 10.29 -23.20 1.93
N ARG A 9 10.92 -22.12 1.47
CA ARG A 9 11.32 -21.93 0.08
C ARG A 9 12.19 -23.08 -0.45
N LYS A 10 13.07 -23.61 0.40
CA LYS A 10 13.92 -24.76 0.07
C LYS A 10 13.10 -26.03 -0.23
N TYR A 11 11.92 -26.12 0.35
CA TYR A 11 11.01 -27.26 0.20
C TYR A 11 9.83 -26.98 -0.73
N GLY A 12 9.90 -25.88 -1.51
CA GLY A 12 8.82 -25.50 -2.43
C GLY A 12 7.55 -24.98 -1.74
N ILE A 13 7.64 -24.61 -0.45
CA ILE A 13 6.50 -24.09 0.31
C ILE A 13 6.32 -22.60 0.02
N THR A 14 5.13 -22.22 -0.45
CA THR A 14 4.69 -20.82 -0.58
C THR A 14 3.70 -20.48 0.52
N LEU A 15 3.98 -19.42 1.28
CA LEU A 15 3.08 -18.92 2.31
C LEU A 15 2.34 -17.67 1.79
N THR A 16 1.02 -17.67 1.94
CA THR A 16 0.18 -16.49 1.74
C THR A 16 -0.47 -16.12 3.07
N LEU A 17 -0.19 -14.92 3.56
CA LEU A 17 -0.72 -14.41 4.81
C LEU A 17 -1.66 -13.25 4.51
N LEU A 18 -2.82 -13.22 5.18
CA LEU A 18 -3.83 -12.19 5.05
C LEU A 18 -4.11 -11.56 6.42
N PHE A 19 -4.02 -10.23 6.49
CA PHE A 19 -4.31 -9.44 7.68
C PHE A 19 -5.22 -8.26 7.32
N GLN A 20 -6.00 -7.81 8.28
CA GLN A 20 -6.87 -6.63 8.12
C GLN A 20 -6.07 -5.33 8.24
N SER A 21 -5.01 -5.33 9.07
CA SER A 21 -4.14 -4.17 9.29
C SER A 21 -2.74 -4.59 9.72
N ILE A 22 -1.79 -3.65 9.66
CA ILE A 22 -0.45 -3.84 10.24
C ILE A 22 -0.53 -4.02 11.75
N GLY A 23 -1.46 -3.34 12.42
CA GLY A 23 -1.71 -3.51 13.86
C GLY A 23 -2.05 -4.95 14.24
N GLN A 24 -2.99 -5.57 13.53
CA GLN A 24 -3.34 -6.97 13.74
C GLN A 24 -2.14 -7.91 13.55
N MET A 25 -1.33 -7.66 12.54
CA MET A 25 -0.13 -8.45 12.29
C MET A 25 0.87 -8.34 13.44
N ARG A 26 1.07 -7.15 13.99
CA ARG A 26 1.95 -6.92 15.16
C ARG A 26 1.43 -7.60 16.41
N GLU A 27 0.14 -7.53 16.66
CA GLU A 27 -0.50 -8.24 17.80
C GLU A 27 -0.30 -9.75 17.67
N THR A 28 -0.51 -10.30 16.49
CA THR A 28 -0.38 -11.74 16.20
C THR A 28 1.05 -12.24 16.43
N TYR A 29 2.07 -11.47 16.08
CA TYR A 29 3.48 -11.90 16.12
C TYR A 29 4.29 -11.31 17.27
N GLY A 30 3.65 -10.66 18.24
CA GLY A 30 4.34 -10.21 19.46
C GLY A 30 5.08 -8.90 19.32
N GLY A 31 4.65 -8.03 18.41
CA GLY A 31 5.13 -6.65 18.32
C GLY A 31 5.73 -6.27 16.97
N ARG A 32 6.24 -5.03 16.93
CA ARG A 32 6.70 -4.37 15.70
C ARG A 32 7.87 -5.12 15.03
N ASP A 33 8.88 -5.50 15.82
CA ASP A 33 10.11 -6.11 15.29
C ASP A 33 9.86 -7.53 14.77
N ALA A 34 9.02 -8.30 15.47
CA ALA A 34 8.63 -9.63 15.03
C ALA A 34 7.79 -9.59 13.74
N ALA A 35 6.87 -8.64 13.63
CA ALA A 35 6.10 -8.40 12.40
C ALA A 35 6.97 -7.93 11.23
N SER A 36 8.00 -7.11 11.47
CA SER A 36 8.92 -6.62 10.42
C SER A 36 9.60 -7.75 9.65
N LYS A 37 9.96 -8.84 10.32
CA LYS A 37 10.57 -10.02 9.69
C LYS A 37 9.69 -10.65 8.60
N TRP A 38 8.37 -10.56 8.74
CA TRP A 38 7.43 -11.06 7.74
C TRP A 38 7.40 -10.17 6.51
N PHE A 39 7.48 -8.84 6.69
CA PHE A 39 7.57 -7.91 5.56
C PHE A 39 8.90 -8.04 4.81
N GLU A 40 10.00 -8.25 5.53
CA GLU A 40 11.34 -8.41 4.96
C GLU A 40 11.47 -9.69 4.15
N SER A 41 10.86 -10.78 4.61
CA SER A 41 10.89 -12.09 3.94
C SER A 41 9.88 -12.23 2.79
N ALA A 42 8.89 -11.32 2.69
CA ALA A 42 7.88 -11.39 1.66
C ALA A 42 8.42 -10.93 0.30
N SER A 43 8.29 -11.78 -0.71
CA SER A 43 8.61 -11.41 -2.10
C SER A 43 7.56 -10.49 -2.73
N TRP A 44 6.35 -10.51 -2.20
CA TRP A 44 5.22 -9.72 -2.66
C TRP A 44 4.34 -9.30 -1.50
N ILE A 45 3.99 -8.02 -1.44
CA ILE A 45 3.09 -7.45 -0.43
C ILE A 45 2.05 -6.61 -1.17
N SER A 46 0.78 -6.86 -0.87
CA SER A 46 -0.34 -6.10 -1.44
C SER A 46 -1.18 -5.47 -0.34
N PHE A 47 -1.54 -4.20 -0.54
CA PHE A 47 -2.46 -3.46 0.31
C PHE A 47 -3.68 -3.04 -0.49
N ALA A 48 -4.86 -3.36 0.03
CA ALA A 48 -6.14 -3.01 -0.59
C ALA A 48 -7.17 -2.69 0.48
N ALA A 49 -8.12 -1.80 0.18
CA ALA A 49 -9.20 -1.40 1.09
C ALA A 49 -8.68 -0.97 2.49
N VAL A 50 -7.65 -0.14 2.50
CA VAL A 50 -6.99 0.32 3.73
C VAL A 50 -7.88 1.34 4.44
N ASN A 51 -8.23 1.06 5.70
CA ASN A 51 -9.04 1.96 6.56
C ASN A 51 -8.27 2.43 7.80
N ASP A 52 -7.08 1.87 8.04
CA ASP A 52 -6.25 2.17 9.19
C ASP A 52 -5.20 3.24 8.85
N PRO A 53 -5.16 4.39 9.59
CA PRO A 53 -4.21 5.48 9.35
C PRO A 53 -2.74 5.04 9.49
N GLU A 54 -2.42 4.15 10.41
CA GLU A 54 -1.05 3.67 10.59
C GLU A 54 -0.57 2.85 9.38
N THR A 55 -1.46 2.01 8.84
CA THR A 55 -1.20 1.27 7.60
C THR A 55 -1.05 2.23 6.41
N ALA A 56 -1.88 3.26 6.32
CA ALA A 56 -1.78 4.28 5.25
C ALA A 56 -0.46 5.05 5.32
N ASP A 57 -0.03 5.43 6.51
CA ASP A 57 1.27 6.08 6.75
C ASP A 57 2.44 5.17 6.36
N TYR A 58 2.37 3.90 6.69
CA TYR A 58 3.38 2.91 6.30
C TYR A 58 3.49 2.81 4.77
N ILE A 59 2.37 2.71 4.07
CA ILE A 59 2.32 2.62 2.60
C ILE A 59 2.90 3.89 1.97
N SER A 60 2.46 5.07 2.43
CA SER A 60 2.93 6.36 1.93
C SER A 60 4.46 6.48 2.03
N ARG A 61 5.04 6.18 3.20
CA ARG A 61 6.49 6.19 3.40
C ARG A 61 7.21 5.17 2.53
N ARG A 62 6.65 4.00 2.35
CA ARG A 62 7.25 2.94 1.52
C ARG A 62 7.19 3.25 0.03
N CYS A 63 6.21 4.03 -0.42
CA CYS A 63 6.14 4.52 -1.79
C CYS A 63 7.24 5.53 -2.12
N GLY A 64 7.80 6.20 -1.11
CA GLY A 64 8.85 7.18 -1.29
C GLY A 64 8.32 8.57 -1.63
N THR A 65 9.23 9.44 -2.04
CA THR A 65 8.96 10.86 -2.32
C THR A 65 9.39 11.22 -3.74
N THR A 66 8.81 12.30 -4.25
CA THR A 66 9.21 12.95 -5.51
C THR A 66 9.54 14.41 -5.26
N THR A 67 10.38 14.99 -6.12
CA THR A 67 10.67 16.41 -6.11
C THR A 67 9.59 17.15 -6.89
N VAL A 68 9.02 18.20 -6.30
CA VAL A 68 8.04 19.07 -6.94
C VAL A 68 8.53 20.52 -6.94
N GLU A 69 8.24 21.26 -8.02
CA GLU A 69 8.46 22.69 -8.06
C GLU A 69 7.31 23.42 -7.34
N ILE A 70 7.65 24.24 -6.36
CA ILE A 70 6.70 25.09 -5.63
C ILE A 70 6.93 26.53 -6.07
N GLU A 71 5.92 27.14 -6.69
CA GLU A 71 5.97 28.57 -6.97
C GLU A 71 5.62 29.36 -5.70
N GLN A 72 6.57 30.16 -5.23
CA GLN A 72 6.36 31.11 -4.15
C GLN A 72 6.18 32.50 -4.73
N ILE A 73 5.03 33.11 -4.46
CA ILE A 73 4.73 34.48 -4.86
C ILE A 73 4.81 35.36 -3.62
N SER A 74 5.85 36.17 -3.54
CA SER A 74 5.98 37.22 -2.51
C SER A 74 5.45 38.55 -3.05
N ARG A 75 4.56 39.17 -2.29
CA ARG A 75 4.06 40.52 -2.56
C ARG A 75 4.59 41.44 -1.43
N SER A 76 5.38 42.41 -1.78
CA SER A 76 5.75 43.50 -0.85
C SER A 76 5.03 44.77 -1.29
N SER A 77 4.33 45.37 -0.35
CA SER A 77 3.68 46.68 -0.53
C SER A 77 4.45 47.70 0.30
N GLN A 78 5.10 48.64 -0.37
CA GLN A 78 5.70 49.81 0.25
C GLN A 78 5.00 51.08 -0.25
N ALA A 79 5.08 52.16 0.51
CA ALA A 79 4.43 53.45 0.18
C ALA A 79 4.81 54.03 -1.20
N SER A 80 5.88 53.51 -1.83
CA SER A 80 6.38 53.93 -3.14
C SER A 80 6.11 52.94 -4.30
N GLY A 81 5.39 51.83 -4.06
CA GLY A 81 5.06 50.83 -5.12
C GLY A 81 4.87 49.42 -4.59
N SER A 82 4.16 48.58 -5.35
CA SER A 82 4.03 47.17 -5.07
C SER A 82 4.97 46.35 -5.96
N SER A 83 5.80 45.51 -5.36
CA SER A 83 6.65 44.58 -6.06
C SER A 83 6.12 43.15 -5.92
N ARG A 84 6.12 42.40 -7.04
CA ARG A 84 5.74 41.00 -7.08
C ARG A 84 6.92 40.14 -7.56
N THR A 85 7.47 39.38 -6.64
CA THR A 85 8.58 38.47 -6.94
C THR A 85 8.05 37.04 -7.04
N ARG A 86 8.37 36.33 -8.11
CA ARG A 86 8.15 34.89 -8.26
C ARG A 86 9.47 34.17 -8.07
N SER A 87 9.52 33.26 -7.13
CA SER A 87 10.63 32.33 -6.95
C SER A 87 10.13 30.89 -7.07
N LYS A 88 10.91 30.05 -7.74
CA LYS A 88 10.68 28.62 -7.82
C LYS A 88 11.53 27.94 -6.76
N LEU A 89 10.89 27.17 -5.88
CA LEU A 89 11.55 26.38 -4.86
C LEU A 89 11.33 24.90 -5.16
N LEU A 90 12.37 24.08 -5.00
CA LEU A 90 12.23 22.64 -5.07
C LEU A 90 11.83 22.11 -3.70
N GLY A 91 10.70 21.39 -3.66
CA GLY A 91 10.19 20.74 -2.45
C GLY A 91 10.09 19.23 -2.62
N SER A 92 10.09 18.50 -1.51
CA SER A 92 9.83 17.05 -1.50
C SER A 92 8.37 16.79 -1.15
N ARG A 93 7.73 15.90 -1.90
CA ARG A 93 6.35 15.44 -1.64
C ARG A 93 6.29 13.91 -1.67
N PRO A 94 5.56 13.24 -0.76
CA PRO A 94 5.25 11.82 -0.91
C PRO A 94 4.61 11.52 -2.27
N LEU A 95 4.99 10.39 -2.90
CA LEU A 95 4.38 9.93 -4.15
C LEU A 95 2.88 9.69 -4.01
N ILE A 96 2.46 9.23 -2.84
CA ILE A 96 1.07 9.11 -2.42
C ILE A 96 0.94 9.56 -0.96
N GLN A 97 -0.02 10.41 -0.66
CA GLN A 97 -0.27 10.87 0.71
C GLN A 97 -1.08 9.84 1.51
N PRO A 98 -0.94 9.74 2.85
CA PRO A 98 -1.72 8.80 3.66
C PRO A 98 -3.24 8.92 3.45
N HIS A 99 -3.75 10.14 3.33
CA HIS A 99 -5.17 10.37 3.08
C HIS A 99 -5.62 9.93 1.67
N GLU A 100 -4.73 9.92 0.69
CA GLU A 100 -5.01 9.40 -0.65
C GLU A 100 -5.09 7.87 -0.62
N VAL A 101 -4.25 7.20 0.20
CA VAL A 101 -4.32 5.74 0.43
C VAL A 101 -5.67 5.36 1.05
N LEU A 102 -6.12 6.10 2.08
CA LEU A 102 -7.42 5.86 2.75
C LEU A 102 -8.63 6.08 1.82
N ARG A 103 -8.46 6.83 0.74
CA ARG A 103 -9.51 7.12 -0.25
C ARG A 103 -9.39 6.29 -1.52
N MET A 104 -8.47 5.33 -1.55
CA MET A 104 -8.36 4.43 -2.70
C MET A 104 -9.66 3.66 -2.90
N ARG A 105 -9.98 3.39 -4.16
CA ARG A 105 -11.16 2.60 -4.52
C ARG A 105 -11.01 1.17 -4.00
N ALA A 106 -12.13 0.55 -3.67
CA ALA A 106 -12.15 -0.83 -3.18
C ALA A 106 -11.64 -1.87 -4.21
N ASP A 107 -11.64 -1.51 -5.49
CA ASP A 107 -11.12 -2.33 -6.59
C ASP A 107 -9.67 -2.03 -6.96
N GLU A 108 -8.98 -1.16 -6.20
CA GLU A 108 -7.56 -0.84 -6.36
C GLU A 108 -6.71 -1.46 -5.26
N GLN A 109 -5.43 -1.61 -5.55
CA GLN A 109 -4.41 -2.08 -4.61
C GLN A 109 -3.06 -1.40 -4.89
N ILE A 110 -2.20 -1.36 -3.86
CA ILE A 110 -0.79 -1.01 -3.99
C ILE A 110 0.02 -2.27 -3.72
N VAL A 111 0.89 -2.59 -4.67
CA VAL A 111 1.74 -3.79 -4.64
C VAL A 111 3.20 -3.38 -4.52
N PHE A 112 3.90 -4.04 -3.62
CA PHE A 112 5.34 -3.94 -3.44
C PHE A 112 5.98 -5.28 -3.76
N THR A 113 7.00 -5.27 -4.60
CA THR A 113 7.85 -6.42 -4.90
C THR A 113 9.31 -6.03 -4.71
N ALA A 114 10.17 -7.01 -4.39
CA ALA A 114 11.59 -6.73 -4.18
C ALA A 114 12.24 -6.19 -5.47
N GLY A 115 12.98 -5.10 -5.33
CA GLY A 115 13.75 -4.50 -6.43
C GLY A 115 12.93 -3.71 -7.47
N ASN A 116 11.61 -3.54 -7.28
CA ASN A 116 10.77 -2.79 -8.20
C ASN A 116 10.10 -1.58 -7.53
N PRO A 117 9.79 -0.52 -8.30
CA PRO A 117 8.95 0.56 -7.81
C PRO A 117 7.58 0.06 -7.36
N PRO A 118 6.93 0.77 -6.42
CA PRO A 118 5.55 0.47 -6.03
C PRO A 118 4.60 0.54 -7.23
N LEU A 119 3.67 -0.40 -7.31
CA LEU A 119 2.67 -0.45 -8.36
C LEU A 119 1.28 -0.21 -7.78
N ARG A 120 0.58 0.84 -8.25
CA ARG A 120 -0.86 1.01 -8.03
C ARG A 120 -1.61 0.40 -9.20
N CYS A 121 -2.46 -0.59 -8.94
CA CYS A 121 -3.19 -1.32 -9.97
C CYS A 121 -4.57 -1.78 -9.49
N GLY A 122 -5.39 -2.28 -10.42
CA GLY A 122 -6.67 -2.90 -10.10
C GLY A 122 -6.48 -4.24 -9.39
N ARG A 123 -7.47 -4.62 -8.57
CA ARG A 123 -7.55 -5.94 -7.94
C ARG A 123 -8.14 -6.96 -8.90
N ALA A 124 -7.63 -8.17 -8.86
CA ALA A 124 -8.24 -9.30 -9.57
C ALA A 124 -9.50 -9.77 -8.81
N ILE A 125 -10.65 -9.20 -9.15
CA ILE A 125 -11.94 -9.55 -8.55
C ILE A 125 -12.54 -10.71 -9.38
N TRP A 126 -12.62 -11.91 -8.81
CA TRP A 126 -12.95 -13.13 -9.52
C TRP A 126 -14.27 -13.08 -10.31
N PHE A 127 -15.32 -12.45 -9.74
CA PHE A 127 -16.63 -12.37 -10.39
C PHE A 127 -16.71 -11.35 -11.54
N ARG A 128 -15.67 -10.53 -11.72
CA ARG A 128 -15.51 -9.57 -12.83
C ARG A 128 -14.54 -10.06 -13.91
N ARG A 129 -14.00 -11.26 -13.75
CA ARG A 129 -13.01 -11.84 -14.67
C ARG A 129 -13.49 -13.22 -15.14
N ASP A 130 -13.66 -13.37 -16.44
CA ASP A 130 -14.19 -14.60 -17.03
C ASP A 130 -13.23 -15.80 -16.86
N ASP A 131 -11.91 -15.55 -16.94
CA ASP A 131 -10.87 -16.55 -16.68
C ASP A 131 -10.89 -17.08 -15.25
N MET A 132 -11.20 -16.24 -14.28
CA MET A 132 -11.29 -16.64 -12.87
C MET A 132 -12.65 -17.25 -12.53
N ARG A 133 -13.73 -16.73 -13.15
CA ARG A 133 -15.09 -17.23 -12.94
C ARG A 133 -15.23 -18.71 -13.31
N ALA A 134 -14.57 -19.14 -14.39
CA ALA A 134 -14.57 -20.53 -14.81
C ALA A 134 -13.89 -21.49 -13.82
N CYS A 135 -13.00 -20.98 -12.96
CA CYS A 135 -12.28 -21.76 -11.94
C CYS A 135 -13.04 -21.89 -10.61
N VAL A 136 -14.08 -21.08 -10.39
CA VAL A 136 -14.83 -21.08 -9.12
C VAL A 136 -15.89 -22.16 -9.14
N LYS A 137 -15.80 -23.08 -8.18
CA LYS A 137 -16.80 -24.13 -7.98
C LYS A 137 -17.94 -23.61 -7.11
N GLU A 138 -19.13 -24.21 -7.27
CA GLU A 138 -20.27 -23.95 -6.39
C GLU A 138 -19.91 -24.15 -4.91
N ASN A 139 -20.42 -23.28 -4.07
CA ASN A 139 -20.22 -23.37 -2.63
C ASN A 139 -20.98 -24.59 -2.08
N ARG A 140 -20.27 -25.56 -1.52
CA ARG A 140 -20.88 -26.78 -0.95
C ARG A 140 -21.87 -26.49 0.19
N PHE A 141 -21.66 -25.39 0.92
CA PHE A 141 -22.48 -25.00 2.06
C PHE A 141 -23.80 -24.32 1.66
N GLU A 142 -23.97 -23.90 0.41
CA GLU A 142 -25.28 -23.37 -0.07
C GLU A 142 -26.29 -24.47 -0.35
N ARG A 143 -25.85 -25.68 -0.65
CA ARG A 143 -26.73 -26.84 -0.88
C ARG A 143 -27.43 -27.36 0.37
N GLU A 144 -26.92 -27.05 1.56
CA GLU A 144 -27.50 -27.49 2.85
C GLU A 144 -28.57 -26.53 3.39
N ARG A 145 -28.86 -25.42 2.69
CA ARG A 145 -29.84 -24.39 3.10
C ARG A 145 -31.15 -24.39 2.28
N GLN A 146 -31.30 -25.32 1.32
CA GLN A 146 -32.53 -25.59 0.60
C GLN A 146 -33.14 -26.91 1.09
#